data_fdd85f83fef7b791c846b42369add4f1
#
_entry.id   fdd85f83fef7b791c846b42369add4f1
#
_cell.length_a   1.000
_cell.length_b   1.000
_cell.length_c   1.000
_cell.angle_alpha   90.00
_cell.angle_beta   90.00
_cell.angle_gamma   90.00
#
_symmetry.space_group_name_H-M   'P 1'
#
loop_
_entity.id
_entity.type
_entity.pdbx_description
1 polymer ?
#
loop_
_entity_poly.entity_id
_entity_poly.type
_entity_poly.pdbx_seq_one_letter_code
_entity_poly.pdbx_strand_id
1 'polypeptide(L)'
;QKKPYYYYIVEGYETINGALNPYLYQVSYTGDATLVKKTTGAVNQPADGGTANIHAKNLPGYEVGNLNLNLTKEWVNVTKKPEKVTLNLTETTHSWTKEAGWITYDPNSDTVEIMPDANGNWTTTYSLEAYSVEYNPDGSIHTAHVYTYELTEDPVSGTLPSYTFSANWPKEVGDVLELNSAGEPIKAKDAFKASSSQMEGSFLVTIADASATITNVQTGKLNIVKQWAEEVEYDGAQNPLDIKQVSISLFRNVWGENWTDSDGVVHYNWCYDPFQQNYVLSAENGWKLTIDNLPLYDTTLNPDGSLRKYRYYILESTSVGNDTLDRYTPVM
;
A
#
# COMPACT_ATOMS: atom_id res chain seq x y z
N GLN A 1 -21.21 -67.87 20.07
CA GLN A 1 -20.24 -66.74 20.07
C GLN A 1 -20.90 -65.47 19.65
N LYS A 2 -20.89 -64.42 20.47
CA LYS A 2 -21.32 -63.07 20.10
C LYS A 2 -20.31 -62.50 19.10
N LYS A 3 -20.75 -62.07 17.94
CA LYS A 3 -19.90 -61.41 16.95
C LYS A 3 -19.80 -59.94 17.30
N PRO A 4 -18.61 -59.32 17.39
CA PRO A 4 -18.48 -57.87 17.59
C PRO A 4 -18.96 -57.13 16.34
N TYR A 5 -19.62 -55.99 16.56
CA TYR A 5 -19.96 -55.04 15.51
C TYR A 5 -18.95 -53.93 15.47
N TYR A 6 -18.59 -53.46 14.26
CA TYR A 6 -17.74 -52.31 14.08
C TYR A 6 -18.61 -51.21 13.49
N TYR A 7 -18.51 -50.02 14.04
CA TYR A 7 -19.26 -48.85 13.59
C TYR A 7 -18.33 -47.88 12.89
N TYR A 8 -18.82 -47.32 11.81
CA TYR A 8 -18.15 -46.26 11.07
C TYR A 8 -19.12 -45.09 10.90
N ILE A 9 -18.61 -43.88 11.02
CA ILE A 9 -19.28 -42.66 10.68
C ILE A 9 -18.74 -42.19 9.33
N VAL A 10 -19.62 -41.81 8.44
CA VAL A 10 -19.25 -41.26 7.13
C VAL A 10 -20.04 -39.98 6.96
N GLU A 11 -19.32 -38.90 6.70
CA GLU A 11 -19.93 -37.65 6.31
C GLU A 11 -20.38 -37.74 4.86
N GLY A 12 -21.67 -37.51 4.65
CA GLY A 12 -22.30 -37.59 3.33
C GLY A 12 -22.00 -36.34 2.50
N TYR A 13 -22.03 -36.56 1.18
CA TYR A 13 -21.91 -35.47 0.20
C TYR A 13 -23.28 -34.92 -0.08
N GLU A 14 -23.58 -33.70 0.28
CA GLU A 14 -24.74 -33.03 -0.25
C GLU A 14 -24.33 -31.94 -1.25
N THR A 15 -25.09 -31.89 -2.32
CA THR A 15 -24.84 -31.04 -3.48
C THR A 15 -25.41 -29.65 -3.29
N ILE A 16 -24.57 -28.69 -3.49
CA ILE A 16 -24.80 -27.40 -4.16
C ILE A 16 -25.47 -26.26 -3.40
N ASN A 17 -26.32 -26.33 -2.48
CA ASN A 17 -26.87 -25.12 -1.85
C ASN A 17 -26.67 -25.06 -0.34
N GLY A 18 -25.49 -25.33 0.10
CA GLY A 18 -25.08 -25.21 1.51
C GLY A 18 -24.46 -26.47 2.10
N ALA A 19 -24.17 -27.46 1.26
CA ALA A 19 -23.57 -28.69 1.72
C ALA A 19 -22.12 -28.86 1.33
N LEU A 20 -21.35 -29.41 2.25
CA LEU A 20 -19.92 -29.60 2.14
C LEU A 20 -19.59 -30.61 1.04
N ASN A 21 -18.93 -30.16 0.00
CA ASN A 21 -18.27 -31.03 -0.93
C ASN A 21 -16.97 -31.54 -0.29
N PRO A 22 -16.77 -32.84 -0.05
CA PRO A 22 -15.61 -33.40 0.64
C PRO A 22 -14.31 -33.30 -0.17
N TYR A 23 -14.36 -32.87 -1.43
CA TYR A 23 -13.16 -32.48 -2.16
C TYR A 23 -12.68 -31.09 -1.76
N LEU A 24 -13.55 -30.30 -1.09
CA LEU A 24 -13.29 -28.93 -0.67
C LEU A 24 -12.92 -28.81 0.79
N TYR A 25 -13.28 -29.83 1.59
CA TYR A 25 -13.02 -29.84 3.02
C TYR A 25 -12.34 -31.14 3.43
N GLN A 26 -11.42 -31.01 4.37
CA GLN A 26 -10.89 -32.14 5.09
C GLN A 26 -11.73 -32.36 6.34
N VAL A 27 -12.21 -33.57 6.53
CA VAL A 27 -12.96 -33.94 7.73
C VAL A 27 -11.98 -34.44 8.79
N SER A 28 -12.01 -33.86 9.98
CA SER A 28 -11.33 -34.38 11.15
C SER A 28 -12.35 -34.85 12.18
N TYR A 29 -12.04 -35.99 12.82
CA TYR A 29 -12.83 -36.52 13.93
C TYR A 29 -12.04 -36.45 15.21
N THR A 30 -12.71 -36.05 16.31
CA THR A 30 -12.14 -36.09 17.68
C THR A 30 -13.11 -36.76 18.62
N GLY A 31 -12.65 -37.12 19.81
CA GLY A 31 -13.41 -37.90 20.76
C GLY A 31 -13.25 -39.39 20.50
N ASP A 32 -14.38 -40.11 20.43
CA ASP A 32 -14.38 -41.60 20.27
C ASP A 32 -14.36 -42.04 18.79
N ALA A 33 -13.92 -41.17 17.88
CA ALA A 33 -13.75 -41.55 16.47
C ALA A 33 -12.36 -41.18 15.98
N THR A 34 -11.85 -41.96 15.03
CA THR A 34 -10.58 -41.74 14.33
C THR A 34 -10.78 -41.77 12.84
N LEU A 35 -10.25 -40.77 12.13
CA LEU A 35 -10.31 -40.71 10.66
C LEU A 35 -9.51 -41.88 10.07
N VAL A 36 -10.16 -42.71 9.27
CA VAL A 36 -9.53 -43.91 8.64
C VAL A 36 -9.43 -43.79 7.13
N LYS A 37 -10.34 -43.02 6.47
CA LYS A 37 -10.34 -42.81 5.01
C LYS A 37 -11.14 -41.59 4.63
N LYS A 38 -10.52 -40.59 4.02
CA LYS A 38 -11.20 -39.36 3.55
C LYS A 38 -12.21 -38.81 4.58
N THR A 39 -13.50 -39.13 4.40
CA THR A 39 -14.60 -38.69 5.28
C THR A 39 -15.09 -39.79 6.22
N THR A 40 -14.41 -40.94 6.29
CA THR A 40 -14.83 -42.07 7.12
C THR A 40 -14.06 -42.12 8.43
N GLY A 41 -14.76 -42.04 9.55
CA GLY A 41 -14.24 -42.22 10.90
C GLY A 41 -14.59 -43.60 11.46
N ALA A 42 -13.64 -44.34 11.98
CA ALA A 42 -13.90 -45.55 12.78
C ALA A 42 -14.28 -45.11 14.20
N VAL A 43 -15.40 -45.65 14.69
CA VAL A 43 -15.88 -45.36 16.03
C VAL A 43 -15.29 -46.33 17.03
N ASN A 44 -14.62 -45.82 18.03
CA ASN A 44 -14.13 -46.62 19.15
C ASN A 44 -15.30 -46.94 20.09
N GLN A 45 -15.62 -48.21 20.24
CA GLN A 45 -16.75 -48.64 21.06
C GLN A 45 -16.44 -48.43 22.56
N PRO A 46 -17.34 -47.75 23.29
CA PRO A 46 -17.22 -47.68 24.73
C PRO A 46 -17.46 -49.07 25.31
N ALA A 47 -16.79 -49.40 26.41
CA ALA A 47 -17.01 -50.63 27.12
C ALA A 47 -18.42 -50.66 27.71
N ASP A 48 -19.06 -51.85 27.63
CA ASP A 48 -20.31 -52.20 28.35
C ASP A 48 -21.47 -51.19 28.23
N GLY A 49 -21.88 -50.82 27.02
CA GLY A 49 -23.06 -50.05 26.79
C GLY A 49 -22.96 -48.54 27.06
N GLY A 50 -21.73 -48.03 27.14
CA GLY A 50 -21.46 -46.60 27.23
C GLY A 50 -21.83 -45.80 25.96
N THR A 51 -21.79 -44.50 26.06
CA THR A 51 -22.04 -43.56 24.94
C THR A 51 -20.72 -43.18 24.27
N ALA A 52 -20.62 -43.27 22.95
CA ALA A 52 -19.52 -42.71 22.19
C ALA A 52 -19.81 -41.24 21.84
N ASN A 53 -18.88 -40.35 22.15
CA ASN A 53 -18.99 -38.91 21.81
C ASN A 53 -18.03 -38.61 20.64
N ILE A 54 -18.58 -38.12 19.56
CA ILE A 54 -17.85 -37.84 18.33
C ILE A 54 -18.06 -36.39 17.94
N HIS A 55 -16.98 -35.70 17.63
CA HIS A 55 -16.99 -34.36 17.06
C HIS A 55 -16.38 -34.45 15.65
N ALA A 56 -17.19 -34.12 14.64
CA ALA A 56 -16.75 -33.95 13.27
C ALA A 56 -16.48 -32.47 13.03
N LYS A 57 -15.33 -32.16 12.46
CA LYS A 57 -14.97 -30.80 12.07
C LYS A 57 -14.52 -30.81 10.61
N ASN A 58 -15.11 -29.95 9.83
CA ASN A 58 -14.73 -29.74 8.45
C ASN A 58 -13.80 -28.52 8.35
N LEU A 59 -12.70 -28.70 7.66
CA LEU A 59 -11.68 -27.68 7.44
C LEU A 59 -11.48 -27.52 5.94
N PRO A 60 -11.32 -26.29 5.42
CA PRO A 60 -10.95 -26.11 4.04
C PRO A 60 -9.60 -26.77 3.78
N GLY A 61 -9.53 -27.66 2.79
CA GLY A 61 -8.29 -28.29 2.37
C GLY A 61 -7.42 -27.34 1.55
N TYR A 62 -8.08 -26.44 0.81
CA TYR A 62 -7.43 -25.41 0.01
C TYR A 62 -8.29 -24.15 -0.02
N GLU A 63 -7.68 -23.01 0.13
CA GLU A 63 -8.34 -21.70 0.13
C GLU A 63 -7.55 -20.72 -0.72
N VAL A 64 -8.25 -19.95 -1.58
CA VAL A 64 -7.69 -18.86 -2.38
C VAL A 64 -8.35 -17.56 -1.98
N GLY A 65 -7.55 -16.56 -1.69
CA GLY A 65 -8.00 -15.20 -1.47
C GLY A 65 -7.77 -14.34 -2.70
N ASN A 66 -8.86 -13.85 -3.32
CA ASN A 66 -8.79 -12.87 -4.39
C ASN A 66 -8.94 -11.46 -3.82
N LEU A 67 -8.35 -10.51 -4.51
CA LEU A 67 -8.36 -9.09 -4.17
C LEU A 67 -8.97 -8.30 -5.32
N ASN A 68 -10.05 -7.57 -5.05
CA ASN A 68 -10.51 -6.50 -5.94
C ASN A 68 -9.76 -5.22 -5.59
N LEU A 69 -8.92 -4.79 -6.49
CA LEU A 69 -8.13 -3.58 -6.37
C LEU A 69 -8.88 -2.42 -7.01
N ASN A 70 -9.48 -1.57 -6.19
CA ASN A 70 -10.24 -0.40 -6.63
C ASN A 70 -9.30 0.80 -6.72
N LEU A 71 -8.99 1.24 -7.94
CA LEU A 71 -8.07 2.34 -8.21
C LEU A 71 -8.85 3.59 -8.57
N THR A 72 -8.49 4.70 -7.93
CA THR A 72 -9.07 6.03 -8.20
C THR A 72 -7.95 6.99 -8.55
N LYS A 73 -8.12 7.75 -9.63
CA LYS A 73 -7.22 8.83 -10.02
C LYS A 73 -7.86 10.19 -9.75
N GLU A 74 -7.15 11.01 -9.01
CA GLU A 74 -7.54 12.37 -8.69
C GLU A 74 -6.56 13.41 -9.25
N TRP A 75 -7.05 14.64 -9.46
CA TRP A 75 -6.30 15.73 -10.04
C TRP A 75 -6.50 17.02 -9.24
N VAL A 76 -5.41 17.56 -8.70
CA VAL A 76 -5.44 18.83 -7.97
C VAL A 76 -4.90 19.95 -8.84
N ASN A 77 -5.81 20.80 -9.28
CA ASN A 77 -5.55 21.96 -10.14
C ASN A 77 -4.81 21.66 -11.46
N VAL A 78 -4.90 20.43 -11.95
CA VAL A 78 -4.31 20.04 -13.23
C VAL A 78 -5.27 20.39 -14.36
N THR A 79 -4.92 21.39 -15.16
CA THR A 79 -5.78 21.91 -16.23
C THR A 79 -5.71 21.07 -17.50
N LYS A 80 -4.59 20.40 -17.74
CA LYS A 80 -4.38 19.58 -18.94
C LYS A 80 -4.13 18.13 -18.51
N LYS A 81 -5.19 17.35 -18.46
CA LYS A 81 -5.15 15.93 -18.13
C LYS A 81 -4.82 15.12 -19.39
N PRO A 82 -4.07 14.00 -19.28
CA PRO A 82 -3.86 13.06 -20.38
C PRO A 82 -5.18 12.33 -20.71
N GLU A 83 -5.19 11.58 -21.82
CA GLU A 83 -6.34 10.71 -22.17
C GLU A 83 -6.40 9.47 -21.28
N LYS A 84 -5.25 8.99 -20.85
CA LYS A 84 -5.10 7.85 -19.93
C LYS A 84 -3.88 8.03 -19.04
N VAL A 85 -3.86 7.32 -17.94
CA VAL A 85 -2.71 7.18 -17.03
C VAL A 85 -2.33 5.72 -16.95
N THR A 86 -1.03 5.44 -17.08
CA THR A 86 -0.48 4.11 -16.90
C THR A 86 0.10 3.99 -15.48
N LEU A 87 -0.31 2.96 -14.77
CA LEU A 87 0.19 2.59 -13.46
C LEU A 87 1.02 1.31 -13.60
N ASN A 88 2.16 1.26 -12.95
CA ASN A 88 2.98 0.05 -12.83
C ASN A 88 2.62 -0.62 -11.51
N LEU A 89 2.10 -1.83 -11.60
CA LEU A 89 1.77 -2.69 -10.47
C LEU A 89 2.84 -3.77 -10.35
N THR A 90 3.58 -3.75 -9.28
CA THR A 90 4.64 -4.73 -9.02
C THR A 90 4.16 -5.71 -7.95
N GLU A 91 4.09 -6.99 -8.32
CA GLU A 91 3.73 -8.09 -7.45
C GLU A 91 4.99 -8.79 -6.92
N THR A 92 5.02 -9.04 -5.62
CA THR A 92 6.04 -9.88 -5.00
C THR A 92 5.39 -11.10 -4.38
N THR A 93 5.81 -12.29 -4.78
CA THR A 93 5.32 -13.56 -4.23
C THR A 93 6.15 -13.99 -3.02
N HIS A 94 5.46 -14.34 -1.95
CA HIS A 94 6.05 -14.94 -0.75
C HIS A 94 5.47 -16.34 -0.54
N SER A 95 6.32 -17.35 -0.42
CA SER A 95 5.89 -18.73 -0.18
C SER A 95 6.42 -19.23 1.15
N TRP A 96 5.61 -19.98 1.88
CA TRP A 96 5.96 -20.57 3.14
C TRP A 96 5.69 -22.08 3.15
N THR A 97 6.64 -22.82 3.68
CA THR A 97 6.47 -24.21 4.13
C THR A 97 7.13 -24.36 5.50
N LYS A 98 6.71 -25.37 6.25
CA LYS A 98 7.26 -25.59 7.58
C LYS A 98 8.77 -25.91 7.57
N GLU A 99 9.25 -26.53 6.50
CA GLU A 99 10.64 -26.93 6.35
C GLU A 99 11.55 -25.77 5.94
N ALA A 100 11.07 -24.91 5.06
CA ALA A 100 11.86 -23.82 4.46
C ALA A 100 11.64 -22.46 5.13
N GLY A 101 10.52 -22.26 5.84
CA GLY A 101 10.07 -20.96 6.27
C GLY A 101 9.60 -20.08 5.09
N TRP A 102 9.67 -18.76 5.24
CA TRP A 102 9.32 -17.83 4.17
C TRP A 102 10.44 -17.67 3.14
N ILE A 103 10.06 -17.77 1.87
CA ILE A 103 10.91 -17.49 0.70
C ILE A 103 10.22 -16.41 -0.10
N THR A 104 10.96 -15.34 -0.41
CA THR A 104 10.47 -14.24 -1.27
C THR A 104 11.09 -14.40 -2.66
N TYR A 105 10.27 -14.30 -3.69
CA TYR A 105 10.69 -14.39 -5.08
C TYR A 105 10.91 -13.01 -5.68
N ASP A 106 11.61 -12.96 -6.81
CA ASP A 106 11.81 -11.72 -7.55
C ASP A 106 10.47 -11.13 -7.98
N PRO A 107 10.32 -9.79 -7.89
CA PRO A 107 9.08 -9.12 -8.25
C PRO A 107 8.75 -9.29 -9.73
N ASN A 108 7.45 -9.39 -10.02
CA ASN A 108 6.89 -9.31 -11.37
C ASN A 108 6.11 -8.01 -11.53
N SER A 109 6.21 -7.36 -12.69
CA SER A 109 5.52 -6.08 -12.94
C SER A 109 4.53 -6.22 -14.08
N ASP A 110 3.34 -5.65 -13.87
CA ASP A 110 2.28 -5.52 -14.87
C ASP A 110 1.84 -4.04 -14.93
N THR A 111 1.09 -3.69 -15.96
CA THR A 111 0.60 -2.33 -16.16
C THR A 111 -0.92 -2.28 -16.11
N VAL A 112 -1.44 -1.28 -15.40
CA VAL A 112 -2.86 -0.98 -15.31
C VAL A 112 -3.13 0.40 -15.88
N GLU A 113 -4.11 0.53 -16.77
CA GLU A 113 -4.50 1.82 -17.34
C GLU A 113 -5.77 2.35 -16.67
N ILE A 114 -5.76 3.65 -16.34
CA ILE A 114 -6.96 4.36 -15.88
C ILE A 114 -7.32 5.42 -16.92
N MET A 115 -8.57 5.40 -17.36
CA MET A 115 -9.16 6.37 -18.27
C MET A 115 -10.42 6.97 -17.64
N PRO A 116 -10.79 8.21 -18.00
CA PRO A 116 -12.04 8.78 -17.53
C PRO A 116 -13.24 8.05 -18.15
N ASP A 117 -14.25 7.80 -17.34
CA ASP A 117 -15.54 7.33 -17.82
C ASP A 117 -16.32 8.47 -18.53
N ALA A 118 -17.52 8.18 -19.02
CA ALA A 118 -18.39 9.17 -19.70
C ALA A 118 -18.79 10.35 -18.79
N ASN A 119 -18.68 10.21 -17.48
CA ASN A 119 -18.97 11.26 -16.48
C ASN A 119 -17.70 12.00 -16.04
N GLY A 120 -16.52 11.59 -16.53
CA GLY A 120 -15.23 12.16 -16.15
C GLY A 120 -14.63 11.56 -14.89
N ASN A 121 -15.15 10.46 -14.34
CA ASN A 121 -14.56 9.77 -13.21
C ASN A 121 -13.40 8.91 -13.69
N TRP A 122 -12.31 8.92 -12.93
CA TRP A 122 -11.12 8.18 -13.22
C TRP A 122 -10.98 7.01 -12.23
N THR A 123 -11.69 5.91 -12.53
CA THR A 123 -11.71 4.72 -11.67
C THR A 123 -11.56 3.45 -12.50
N THR A 124 -10.92 2.44 -11.93
CA THR A 124 -10.88 1.08 -12.48
C THR A 124 -10.80 0.07 -11.35
N THR A 125 -11.22 -1.15 -11.62
CA THR A 125 -11.06 -2.28 -10.68
C THR A 125 -10.24 -3.36 -11.35
N TYR A 126 -9.26 -3.88 -10.63
CA TYR A 126 -8.36 -4.93 -11.09
C TYR A 126 -8.45 -6.11 -10.13
N SER A 127 -8.62 -7.33 -10.65
CA SER A 127 -8.73 -8.53 -9.81
C SER A 127 -7.38 -9.25 -9.77
N LEU A 128 -6.91 -9.53 -8.57
CA LEU A 128 -5.62 -10.13 -8.27
C LEU A 128 -5.79 -11.25 -7.23
N GLU A 129 -4.76 -12.06 -7.04
CA GLU A 129 -4.67 -12.95 -5.90
C GLU A 129 -4.07 -12.22 -4.70
N ALA A 130 -4.57 -12.48 -3.50
CA ALA A 130 -3.99 -12.00 -2.25
C ALA A 130 -3.20 -13.10 -1.54
N TYR A 131 -3.74 -14.33 -1.59
CA TYR A 131 -3.08 -15.50 -1.00
C TYR A 131 -3.66 -16.80 -1.54
N SER A 132 -2.91 -17.88 -1.35
CA SER A 132 -3.45 -19.25 -1.38
C SER A 132 -2.84 -20.05 -0.23
N VAL A 133 -3.65 -20.90 0.39
CA VAL A 133 -3.21 -21.76 1.51
C VAL A 133 -3.72 -23.18 1.35
N GLU A 134 -2.86 -24.13 1.68
CA GLU A 134 -3.21 -25.53 1.88
C GLU A 134 -3.18 -25.84 3.38
N TYR A 135 -4.15 -26.59 3.83
CA TYR A 135 -4.29 -26.97 5.24
C TYR A 135 -3.98 -28.44 5.47
N ASN A 136 -3.32 -28.71 6.56
CA ASN A 136 -3.20 -30.06 7.11
C ASN A 136 -4.55 -30.54 7.68
N PRO A 137 -4.75 -31.85 7.86
CA PRO A 137 -5.97 -32.41 8.48
C PRO A 137 -6.29 -31.85 9.88
N ASP A 138 -5.30 -31.37 10.60
CA ASP A 138 -5.45 -30.75 11.92
C ASP A 138 -5.85 -29.27 11.88
N GLY A 139 -5.91 -28.69 10.68
CA GLY A 139 -6.28 -27.31 10.44
C GLY A 139 -5.12 -26.31 10.48
N SER A 140 -3.90 -26.80 10.69
CA SER A 140 -2.70 -25.98 10.52
C SER A 140 -2.43 -25.74 9.02
N ILE A 141 -1.75 -24.64 8.70
CA ILE A 141 -1.34 -24.37 7.32
C ILE A 141 -0.17 -25.32 6.98
N HIS A 142 -0.28 -26.00 5.83
CA HIS A 142 0.77 -26.81 5.25
C HIS A 142 1.67 -26.00 4.33
N THR A 143 1.05 -25.25 3.42
CA THR A 143 1.73 -24.37 2.46
C THR A 143 0.97 -23.06 2.37
N ALA A 144 1.67 -21.94 2.27
CA ALA A 144 1.05 -20.64 2.04
C ALA A 144 1.79 -19.90 0.92
N HIS A 145 1.04 -19.24 0.07
CA HIS A 145 1.52 -18.21 -0.85
C HIS A 145 0.80 -16.91 -0.53
N VAL A 146 1.54 -15.82 -0.48
CA VAL A 146 1.02 -14.46 -0.27
C VAL A 146 1.59 -13.55 -1.33
N TYR A 147 0.74 -12.69 -1.87
CA TYR A 147 1.10 -11.71 -2.89
C TYR A 147 1.01 -10.31 -2.28
N THR A 148 2.09 -9.55 -2.41
CA THR A 148 2.16 -8.16 -1.98
C THR A 148 2.34 -7.25 -3.19
N TYR A 149 1.84 -6.01 -3.10
CA TYR A 149 1.75 -5.13 -4.25
C TYR A 149 2.32 -3.75 -3.98
N GLU A 150 3.15 -3.28 -4.91
CA GLU A 150 3.58 -1.89 -5.02
C GLU A 150 2.94 -1.25 -6.25
N LEU A 151 2.58 0.02 -6.13
CA LEU A 151 1.94 0.78 -7.19
C LEU A 151 2.71 2.08 -7.43
N THR A 152 3.08 2.32 -8.70
CA THR A 152 3.69 3.57 -9.14
C THR A 152 3.01 4.06 -10.41
N GLU A 153 3.10 5.35 -10.70
CA GLU A 153 2.52 5.97 -11.89
C GLU A 153 3.64 6.38 -12.85
N ASP A 154 3.44 6.15 -14.14
CA ASP A 154 4.29 6.75 -15.16
C ASP A 154 4.21 8.27 -15.11
N PRO A 155 5.33 8.99 -15.25
CA PRO A 155 5.36 10.42 -15.08
C PRO A 155 4.37 11.17 -15.97
N VAL A 156 3.44 11.92 -15.38
CA VAL A 156 2.56 12.86 -16.07
C VAL A 156 3.19 14.25 -16.00
N SER A 157 3.50 14.81 -17.16
CA SER A 157 4.21 16.09 -17.27
C SER A 157 3.54 17.22 -16.49
N GLY A 158 4.32 17.92 -15.69
CA GLY A 158 3.86 19.06 -14.88
C GLY A 158 3.04 18.67 -13.66
N THR A 159 3.11 17.42 -13.23
CA THR A 159 2.43 16.95 -12.03
C THR A 159 3.37 16.11 -11.15
N LEU A 160 2.98 15.95 -9.88
CA LEU A 160 3.62 15.06 -8.92
C LEU A 160 2.56 14.13 -8.34
N PRO A 161 2.71 12.79 -8.43
CA PRO A 161 1.78 11.84 -7.85
C PRO A 161 2.00 11.67 -6.35
N SER A 162 0.92 11.42 -5.64
CA SER A 162 0.90 10.90 -4.27
C SER A 162 -0.09 9.74 -4.18
N TYR A 163 0.13 8.84 -3.22
CA TYR A 163 -0.60 7.59 -3.11
C TYR A 163 -1.20 7.46 -1.72
N THR A 164 -2.50 7.15 -1.67
CA THR A 164 -3.19 6.79 -0.44
C THR A 164 -3.78 5.40 -0.58
N PHE A 165 -3.39 4.51 0.31
CA PHE A 165 -3.81 3.11 0.29
C PHE A 165 -4.80 2.82 1.41
N SER A 166 -5.77 1.95 1.15
CA SER A 166 -6.64 1.41 2.20
C SER A 166 -5.85 0.52 3.17
N ALA A 167 -6.44 0.26 4.34
CA ALA A 167 -5.85 -0.62 5.35
C ALA A 167 -5.66 -2.07 4.87
N ASN A 168 -6.43 -2.49 3.85
CA ASN A 168 -6.35 -3.84 3.28
C ASN A 168 -5.41 -3.93 2.07
N TRP A 169 -4.63 -2.89 1.79
CA TRP A 169 -3.60 -2.97 0.74
C TRP A 169 -2.48 -3.88 1.21
N PRO A 170 -2.17 -5.00 0.52
CA PRO A 170 -1.16 -5.95 0.98
C PRO A 170 0.25 -5.45 0.65
N LYS A 171 0.98 -4.97 1.66
CA LYS A 171 2.37 -4.51 1.58
C LYS A 171 3.35 -5.55 2.10
N GLU A 172 2.92 -6.34 3.07
CA GLU A 172 3.71 -7.38 3.69
C GLU A 172 2.85 -8.63 3.98
N VAL A 173 3.49 -9.75 4.21
CA VAL A 173 2.80 -11.02 4.50
C VAL A 173 1.82 -10.89 5.67
N GLY A 174 2.23 -10.16 6.71
CA GLY A 174 1.43 -9.92 7.88
C GLY A 174 0.17 -9.07 7.65
N ASP A 175 0.04 -8.38 6.52
CA ASP A 175 -1.21 -7.69 6.16
C ASP A 175 -2.32 -8.67 5.76
N VAL A 176 -1.94 -9.80 5.16
CA VAL A 176 -2.83 -10.79 4.56
C VAL A 176 -3.11 -11.96 5.51
N LEU A 177 -2.06 -12.52 6.12
CA LEU A 177 -2.15 -13.65 7.04
C LEU A 177 -1.86 -13.24 8.48
N GLU A 178 -2.56 -13.87 9.42
CA GLU A 178 -2.17 -13.83 10.83
C GLU A 178 -0.94 -14.74 11.03
N LEU A 179 0.07 -14.21 11.70
CA LEU A 179 1.31 -14.92 11.99
C LEU A 179 1.46 -15.16 13.50
N ASN A 180 2.07 -16.27 13.88
CA ASN A 180 2.46 -16.51 15.27
C ASN A 180 3.76 -15.75 15.63
N SER A 181 4.20 -15.87 16.87
CA SER A 181 5.43 -15.20 17.35
C SER A 181 6.72 -15.67 16.66
N ALA A 182 6.68 -16.82 15.99
CA ALA A 182 7.79 -17.34 15.19
C ALA A 182 7.71 -16.91 13.70
N GLY A 183 6.68 -16.15 13.31
CA GLY A 183 6.44 -15.70 11.94
C GLY A 183 5.78 -16.77 11.06
N GLU A 184 5.26 -17.86 11.62
CA GLU A 184 4.58 -18.90 10.87
C GLU A 184 3.11 -18.51 10.63
N PRO A 185 2.52 -18.81 9.45
CA PRO A 185 1.15 -18.46 9.15
C PRO A 185 0.14 -19.30 9.95
N ILE A 186 -0.90 -18.65 10.48
CA ILE A 186 -1.98 -19.29 11.26
C ILE A 186 -3.25 -19.41 10.43
N LYS A 187 -3.70 -18.32 9.81
CA LYS A 187 -4.91 -18.23 8.99
C LYS A 187 -4.92 -16.92 8.20
N ALA A 188 -5.79 -16.82 7.20
CA ALA A 188 -6.06 -15.54 6.56
C ALA A 188 -6.75 -14.57 7.52
N LYS A 189 -6.39 -13.27 7.45
CA LYS A 189 -7.06 -12.22 8.22
C LYS A 189 -8.51 -12.07 7.77
N ASP A 190 -9.39 -11.74 8.69
CA ASP A 190 -10.82 -11.60 8.42
C ASP A 190 -11.12 -10.54 7.35
N ALA A 191 -10.31 -9.49 7.24
CA ALA A 191 -10.43 -8.46 6.21
C ALA A 191 -10.36 -9.04 4.78
N PHE A 192 -9.64 -10.12 4.57
CA PHE A 192 -9.53 -10.81 3.28
C PHE A 192 -10.67 -11.83 3.02
N LYS A 193 -11.55 -12.01 3.99
CA LYS A 193 -12.74 -12.87 3.88
C LYS A 193 -14.06 -12.08 3.88
N ALA A 194 -14.00 -10.77 4.11
CA ALA A 194 -15.16 -9.96 4.52
C ALA A 194 -16.16 -9.65 3.40
N SER A 195 -15.71 -9.53 2.14
CA SER A 195 -16.61 -9.11 1.06
C SER A 195 -17.45 -10.25 0.49
N SER A 196 -16.88 -11.41 0.27
CA SER A 196 -17.62 -12.60 -0.14
C SER A 196 -16.81 -13.88 0.06
N SER A 197 -17.51 -15.01 0.14
CA SER A 197 -16.93 -16.35 0.09
C SER A 197 -17.79 -17.24 -0.78
N GLN A 198 -17.17 -18.00 -1.66
CA GLN A 198 -17.85 -18.95 -2.55
C GLN A 198 -17.02 -20.21 -2.72
N MET A 199 -17.70 -21.26 -3.19
CA MET A 199 -17.04 -22.51 -3.56
C MET A 199 -16.83 -22.53 -5.05
N GLU A 200 -15.61 -22.84 -5.47
CA GLU A 200 -15.26 -22.99 -6.87
C GLU A 200 -14.44 -24.28 -7.07
N GLY A 201 -14.97 -25.22 -7.85
CA GLY A 201 -14.33 -26.51 -8.06
C GLY A 201 -14.11 -27.27 -6.77
N SER A 202 -12.85 -27.38 -6.32
CA SER A 202 -12.42 -28.12 -5.14
C SER A 202 -11.79 -27.25 -4.05
N PHE A 203 -12.00 -25.95 -4.03
CA PHE A 203 -11.42 -25.03 -3.05
C PHE A 203 -12.37 -23.88 -2.69
N LEU A 204 -12.12 -23.29 -1.53
CA LEU A 204 -12.81 -22.11 -1.06
C LEU A 204 -12.17 -20.86 -1.66
N VAL A 205 -12.98 -19.99 -2.27
CA VAL A 205 -12.57 -18.69 -2.77
C VAL A 205 -13.15 -17.60 -1.88
N THR A 206 -12.30 -16.73 -1.42
CA THR A 206 -12.70 -15.52 -0.69
C THR A 206 -12.31 -14.28 -1.51
N ILE A 207 -13.06 -13.19 -1.38
CA ILE A 207 -12.80 -11.96 -2.12
C ILE A 207 -12.76 -10.80 -1.11
N ALA A 208 -11.65 -10.11 -1.08
CA ALA A 208 -11.48 -8.88 -0.32
C ALA A 208 -11.43 -7.66 -1.25
N ASP A 209 -11.71 -6.49 -0.71
CA ASP A 209 -11.55 -5.22 -1.41
C ASP A 209 -10.39 -4.42 -0.80
N ALA A 210 -9.50 -3.96 -1.66
CA ALA A 210 -8.50 -2.95 -1.34
C ALA A 210 -8.62 -1.77 -2.30
N SER A 211 -8.13 -0.62 -1.91
CA SER A 211 -8.18 0.56 -2.77
C SER A 211 -6.89 1.37 -2.70
N ALA A 212 -6.60 2.04 -3.80
CA ALA A 212 -5.61 3.09 -3.86
C ALA A 212 -6.17 4.31 -4.57
N THR A 213 -5.91 5.49 -3.99
CA THR A 213 -6.15 6.77 -4.64
C THR A 213 -4.81 7.36 -5.03
N ILE A 214 -4.66 7.68 -6.32
CA ILE A 214 -3.49 8.32 -6.90
C ILE A 214 -3.86 9.77 -7.20
N THR A 215 -3.31 10.70 -6.45
CA THR A 215 -3.61 12.13 -6.58
C THR A 215 -2.44 12.84 -7.24
N ASN A 216 -2.64 13.40 -8.44
CA ASN A 216 -1.64 14.25 -9.09
C ASN A 216 -1.90 15.72 -8.80
N VAL A 217 -0.87 16.35 -8.26
CA VAL A 217 -0.87 17.79 -7.98
C VAL A 217 -0.09 18.52 -9.06
N GLN A 218 -0.64 19.62 -9.56
CA GLN A 218 0.11 20.48 -10.48
C GLN A 218 1.40 20.98 -9.84
N THR A 219 2.49 20.95 -10.60
CA THR A 219 3.81 21.43 -10.17
C THR A 219 4.24 22.67 -10.95
N GLY A 220 5.19 23.38 -10.36
CA GLY A 220 5.89 24.51 -10.98
C GLY A 220 7.39 24.33 -10.92
N LYS A 221 8.10 25.35 -11.42
CA LYS A 221 9.55 25.45 -11.39
C LYS A 221 9.96 26.72 -10.68
N LEU A 222 11.09 26.65 -9.97
CA LEU A 222 11.75 27.82 -9.40
C LEU A 222 13.14 27.95 -10.01
N ASN A 223 13.40 29.07 -10.70
CA ASN A 223 14.72 29.39 -11.21
C ASN A 223 15.37 30.41 -10.29
N ILE A 224 16.54 30.06 -9.77
CA ILE A 224 17.32 30.92 -8.91
C ILE A 224 18.60 31.28 -9.63
N VAL A 225 18.93 32.57 -9.65
CA VAL A 225 20.17 33.10 -10.22
C VAL A 225 20.81 34.02 -9.20
N LYS A 226 22.02 33.71 -8.77
CA LYS A 226 22.80 34.60 -7.93
C LYS A 226 23.46 35.64 -8.78
N GLN A 227 23.24 36.90 -8.45
CA GLN A 227 23.93 38.05 -9.03
C GLN A 227 24.77 38.73 -7.96
N TRP A 228 25.89 39.26 -8.36
CA TRP A 228 26.84 39.97 -7.51
C TRP A 228 26.82 41.45 -7.85
N ALA A 229 27.04 42.28 -6.83
CA ALA A 229 27.18 43.73 -7.01
C ALA A 229 28.47 44.07 -7.78
N GLU A 230 28.52 45.28 -8.37
CA GLU A 230 29.67 45.71 -9.19
C GLU A 230 30.96 45.83 -8.37
N GLU A 231 30.87 46.02 -7.05
CA GLU A 231 32.02 46.11 -6.13
C GLU A 231 32.67 44.75 -5.83
N VAL A 232 32.08 43.66 -6.27
CA VAL A 232 32.66 42.32 -6.08
C VAL A 232 33.77 42.10 -7.12
N GLU A 233 34.94 41.69 -6.65
CA GLU A 233 36.04 41.31 -7.53
C GLU A 233 35.75 39.97 -8.21
N TYR A 234 35.97 39.89 -9.51
CA TYR A 234 35.70 38.74 -10.33
C TYR A 234 36.97 38.16 -10.94
N ASP A 235 36.98 36.87 -11.17
CA ASP A 235 37.94 36.20 -12.04
C ASP A 235 37.64 36.43 -13.53
N GLY A 236 38.50 35.93 -14.40
CA GLY A 236 38.27 36.02 -15.87
C GLY A 236 37.01 35.31 -16.39
N ALA A 237 36.40 34.46 -15.61
CA ALA A 237 35.13 33.76 -15.89
C ALA A 237 33.92 34.40 -15.23
N GLN A 238 34.07 35.58 -14.67
CA GLN A 238 33.02 36.35 -13.94
C GLN A 238 32.56 35.66 -12.66
N ASN A 239 33.46 34.95 -11.95
CA ASN A 239 33.17 34.40 -10.63
C ASN A 239 33.79 35.31 -9.56
N PRO A 240 33.14 35.53 -8.40
CA PRO A 240 33.72 36.23 -7.28
C PRO A 240 35.00 35.53 -6.82
N LEU A 241 36.09 36.30 -6.60
CA LEU A 241 37.40 35.73 -6.25
C LEU A 241 37.43 35.15 -4.83
N ASP A 242 36.69 35.71 -3.91
CA ASP A 242 36.70 35.35 -2.48
C ASP A 242 35.52 34.48 -2.04
N ILE A 243 34.53 34.22 -2.94
CA ILE A 243 33.35 33.42 -2.66
C ILE A 243 33.29 32.20 -3.59
N LYS A 244 33.43 31.03 -3.01
CA LYS A 244 33.38 29.77 -3.80
C LYS A 244 31.99 29.21 -3.97
N GLN A 245 31.14 29.40 -2.97
CA GLN A 245 29.77 28.89 -2.97
C GLN A 245 28.87 29.67 -2.00
N VAL A 246 27.57 29.57 -2.26
CA VAL A 246 26.51 30.13 -1.42
C VAL A 246 25.49 29.04 -1.15
N SER A 247 25.09 28.88 0.10
CA SER A 247 24.00 27.97 0.47
C SER A 247 22.66 28.69 0.44
N ILE A 248 21.67 28.03 -0.15
CA ILE A 248 20.30 28.51 -0.21
C ILE A 248 19.41 27.46 0.45
N SER A 249 18.55 27.89 1.38
CA SER A 249 17.49 27.06 1.94
C SER A 249 16.15 27.46 1.33
N LEU A 250 15.47 26.49 0.74
CA LEU A 250 14.11 26.63 0.21
C LEU A 250 13.12 26.20 1.29
N PHE A 251 12.17 27.05 1.58
CA PHE A 251 11.08 26.83 2.53
C PHE A 251 9.73 26.96 1.83
N ARG A 252 8.69 26.49 2.51
CA ARG A 252 7.32 26.52 2.01
C ARG A 252 6.36 26.95 3.11
N ASN A 253 5.34 27.71 2.76
CA ASN A 253 4.14 27.94 3.55
C ASN A 253 2.94 27.39 2.82
N VAL A 254 1.91 27.01 3.57
CA VAL A 254 0.64 26.52 3.05
C VAL A 254 -0.49 27.50 3.42
N TRP A 255 -1.35 27.84 2.46
CA TRP A 255 -2.57 28.59 2.72
C TRP A 255 -3.60 27.66 3.34
N GLY A 256 -3.96 27.90 4.59
CA GLY A 256 -4.85 27.03 5.34
C GLY A 256 -5.48 27.70 6.55
N GLU A 257 -6.30 26.94 7.25
CA GLU A 257 -6.88 27.35 8.53
C GLU A 257 -5.76 27.72 9.49
N ASN A 258 -5.87 28.92 10.07
CA ASN A 258 -4.93 29.43 11.05
C ASN A 258 -5.55 29.39 12.46
N TRP A 259 -6.82 29.81 12.59
CA TRP A 259 -7.58 29.75 13.85
C TRP A 259 -9.06 29.92 13.57
N THR A 260 -9.89 29.44 14.51
CA THR A 260 -11.34 29.64 14.50
C THR A 260 -11.73 30.53 15.66
N ASP A 261 -12.53 31.57 15.43
CA ASP A 261 -12.96 32.49 16.46
C ASP A 261 -14.13 31.94 17.32
N SER A 262 -14.56 32.71 18.32
CA SER A 262 -15.64 32.31 19.23
C SER A 262 -17.00 32.15 18.54
N ASP A 263 -17.17 32.74 17.39
CA ASP A 263 -18.41 32.69 16.59
C ASP A 263 -18.40 31.53 15.58
N GLY A 264 -17.31 30.72 15.59
CA GLY A 264 -17.12 29.57 14.70
C GLY A 264 -16.64 29.94 13.30
N VAL A 265 -16.18 31.19 13.10
CA VAL A 265 -15.64 31.64 11.80
C VAL A 265 -14.19 31.19 11.68
N VAL A 266 -13.88 30.49 10.58
CA VAL A 266 -12.53 30.02 10.28
C VAL A 266 -11.75 31.14 9.56
N HIS A 267 -10.57 31.44 10.11
CA HIS A 267 -9.64 32.43 9.56
C HIS A 267 -8.48 31.74 8.87
N TYR A 268 -8.25 32.07 7.61
CA TYR A 268 -7.19 31.49 6.78
C TYR A 268 -5.99 32.40 6.68
N ASN A 269 -4.79 31.81 6.66
CA ASN A 269 -3.53 32.51 6.47
C ASN A 269 -2.46 31.58 5.90
N TRP A 270 -1.29 32.14 5.60
CA TRP A 270 -0.09 31.39 5.28
C TRP A 270 0.47 30.78 6.55
N CYS A 271 0.28 29.47 6.72
CA CYS A 271 0.75 28.69 7.87
C CYS A 271 2.13 28.11 7.59
N TYR A 272 2.86 27.84 8.65
CA TYR A 272 4.14 27.15 8.58
C TYR A 272 3.94 25.73 8.01
N ASP A 273 4.86 25.33 7.13
CA ASP A 273 5.00 23.97 6.63
C ASP A 273 6.43 23.50 6.91
N PRO A 274 6.66 22.29 7.44
CA PRO A 274 7.98 21.82 7.83
C PRO A 274 8.92 21.53 6.65
N PHE A 275 8.49 21.77 5.42
CA PHE A 275 9.29 21.57 4.23
C PHE A 275 10.52 22.48 4.23
N GLN A 276 11.68 21.87 4.10
CA GLN A 276 12.96 22.55 3.92
C GLN A 276 13.86 21.72 3.01
N GLN A 277 14.49 22.37 2.04
CA GLN A 277 15.52 21.77 1.19
C GLN A 277 16.70 22.74 1.06
N ASN A 278 17.92 22.20 1.06
CA ASN A 278 19.14 22.99 0.98
C ASN A 278 19.85 22.75 -0.35
N TYR A 279 20.34 23.82 -0.95
CA TYR A 279 21.04 23.81 -2.22
C TYR A 279 22.29 24.66 -2.16
N VAL A 280 23.19 24.45 -3.12
CA VAL A 280 24.43 25.22 -3.24
C VAL A 280 24.49 25.88 -4.64
N LEU A 281 24.77 27.17 -4.67
CA LEU A 281 25.17 27.90 -5.86
C LEU A 281 26.66 28.14 -5.84
N SER A 282 27.33 27.89 -6.96
CA SER A 282 28.78 28.04 -7.11
C SER A 282 29.13 28.36 -8.57
N ALA A 283 30.40 28.63 -8.82
CA ALA A 283 30.91 28.78 -10.17
C ALA A 283 30.68 27.53 -11.04
N GLU A 284 30.71 26.33 -10.44
CA GLU A 284 30.51 25.06 -11.14
C GLU A 284 29.13 24.95 -11.77
N ASN A 285 28.09 25.47 -11.13
CA ASN A 285 26.73 25.50 -11.66
C ASN A 285 26.37 26.86 -12.31
N GLY A 286 27.36 27.71 -12.55
CA GLY A 286 27.21 29.04 -13.16
C GLY A 286 26.35 29.97 -12.31
N TRP A 287 26.33 29.79 -11.00
CA TRP A 287 25.53 30.58 -10.04
C TRP A 287 24.04 30.51 -10.31
N LYS A 288 23.58 29.38 -10.86
CA LYS A 288 22.19 29.14 -11.23
C LYS A 288 21.70 27.79 -10.69
N LEU A 289 20.42 27.77 -10.36
CA LEU A 289 19.72 26.55 -9.93
C LEU A 289 18.30 26.57 -10.48
N THR A 290 17.89 25.46 -11.06
CA THR A 290 16.48 25.19 -11.38
C THR A 290 15.99 24.09 -10.46
N ILE A 291 14.89 24.35 -9.75
CA ILE A 291 14.21 23.36 -8.93
C ILE A 291 12.90 23.04 -9.65
N ASP A 292 12.82 21.83 -10.17
CA ASP A 292 11.65 21.34 -10.88
C ASP A 292 10.70 20.61 -9.92
N ASN A 293 9.48 20.34 -10.40
CA ASN A 293 8.47 19.51 -9.73
C ASN A 293 8.06 20.00 -8.32
N LEU A 294 8.09 21.31 -8.10
CA LEU A 294 7.58 21.88 -6.85
C LEU A 294 6.06 21.85 -6.84
N PRO A 295 5.39 21.12 -5.91
CA PRO A 295 3.94 21.13 -5.80
C PRO A 295 3.40 22.54 -5.61
N LEU A 296 2.37 22.93 -6.36
CA LEU A 296 1.72 24.25 -6.18
C LEU A 296 0.60 24.19 -5.15
N TYR A 297 0.12 23.00 -4.83
CA TYR A 297 -1.01 22.77 -3.92
C TYR A 297 -0.74 21.56 -3.04
N ASP A 298 -1.40 21.52 -1.90
CA ASP A 298 -1.52 20.33 -1.05
C ASP A 298 -2.54 19.34 -1.68
N THR A 299 -2.45 18.09 -1.37
CA THR A 299 -3.43 17.06 -1.75
C THR A 299 -4.72 17.13 -0.95
N THR A 300 -4.70 17.78 0.22
CA THR A 300 -5.86 17.99 1.07
C THR A 300 -6.52 19.33 0.80
N LEU A 301 -7.83 19.42 1.06
CA LEU A 301 -8.58 20.66 0.96
C LEU A 301 -8.64 21.36 2.33
N ASN A 302 -8.94 22.65 2.29
CA ASN A 302 -9.36 23.40 3.47
C ASN A 302 -10.77 22.93 3.91
N PRO A 303 -11.20 23.17 5.16
CA PRO A 303 -12.55 22.84 5.63
C PRO A 303 -13.68 23.44 4.80
N ASP A 304 -13.45 24.56 4.15
CA ASP A 304 -14.41 25.21 3.22
C ASP A 304 -14.41 24.62 1.80
N GLY A 305 -13.61 23.57 1.56
CA GLY A 305 -13.45 22.92 0.27
C GLY A 305 -12.49 23.64 -0.69
N SER A 306 -11.87 24.74 -0.30
CA SER A 306 -10.88 25.43 -1.13
C SER A 306 -9.53 24.70 -1.16
N LEU A 307 -8.77 24.92 -2.25
CA LEU A 307 -7.44 24.34 -2.40
C LEU A 307 -6.44 24.99 -1.44
N ARG A 308 -5.64 24.17 -0.79
CA ARG A 308 -4.51 24.60 0.04
C ARG A 308 -3.32 24.88 -0.86
N LYS A 309 -3.04 26.16 -1.13
CA LYS A 309 -1.95 26.60 -2.01
C LYS A 309 -0.63 26.61 -1.26
N TYR A 310 0.46 26.34 -1.98
CA TYR A 310 1.82 26.52 -1.48
C TYR A 310 2.42 27.84 -1.96
N ARG A 311 3.23 28.44 -1.10
CA ARG A 311 4.10 29.57 -1.42
C ARG A 311 5.51 29.24 -0.98
N TYR A 312 6.45 29.33 -1.92
CA TYR A 312 7.86 29.07 -1.67
C TYR A 312 8.62 30.37 -1.41
N TYR A 313 9.62 30.30 -0.55
CA TYR A 313 10.57 31.37 -0.30
C TYR A 313 11.94 30.79 -0.08
N ILE A 314 12.97 31.57 -0.36
CA ILE A 314 14.36 31.19 -0.18
C ILE A 314 15.02 32.06 0.88
N LEU A 315 15.94 31.44 1.63
CA LEU A 315 16.89 32.16 2.47
C LEU A 315 18.30 31.81 2.01
N GLU A 316 19.10 32.82 1.78
CA GLU A 316 20.53 32.67 1.58
C GLU A 316 21.19 32.57 2.96
N SER A 317 21.98 31.49 3.17
CA SER A 317 22.73 31.31 4.40
C SER A 317 24.02 32.13 4.37
N THR A 318 24.22 32.99 5.35
CA THR A 318 25.48 33.74 5.57
C THR A 318 26.56 32.87 6.17
N SER A 319 26.25 31.67 6.64
CA SER A 319 27.20 30.78 7.33
C SER A 319 27.58 29.58 6.44
N VAL A 320 28.36 29.78 5.42
CA VAL A 320 29.09 28.71 4.76
C VAL A 320 30.56 28.87 5.08
N GLY A 321 30.97 28.31 6.20
CA GLY A 321 32.35 27.90 6.51
C GLY A 321 33.51 28.89 6.32
N ASN A 322 33.25 30.14 5.91
CA ASN A 322 34.23 31.19 5.74
C ASN A 322 33.61 32.56 6.01
N ASP A 323 34.29 33.35 6.77
CA ASP A 323 33.98 34.70 7.27
C ASP A 323 33.67 35.78 6.20
N THR A 324 33.61 35.40 4.92
CA THR A 324 33.52 36.36 3.81
C THR A 324 32.11 36.79 3.46
N LEU A 325 31.08 35.97 3.78
CA LEU A 325 29.66 36.28 3.44
C LEU A 325 29.07 37.39 4.34
N ASP A 326 29.63 37.63 5.53
CA ASP A 326 29.18 38.72 6.42
C ASP A 326 29.36 40.13 5.82
N ARG A 327 30.14 40.24 4.72
CA ARG A 327 30.32 41.49 3.97
C ARG A 327 29.25 41.78 2.94
N TYR A 328 28.41 40.78 2.64
CA TYR A 328 27.40 40.90 1.58
C TYR A 328 25.99 40.79 2.16
N THR A 329 25.13 41.71 1.82
CA THR A 329 23.71 41.67 2.18
C THR A 329 22.93 41.11 1.01
N PRO A 330 22.22 39.96 1.17
CA PRO A 330 21.38 39.43 0.08
C PRO A 330 20.23 40.41 -0.19
N VAL A 331 20.03 40.74 -1.47
CA VAL A 331 18.89 41.49 -1.99
C VAL A 331 18.06 40.54 -2.85
N MET A 332 16.80 40.31 -2.46
CA MET A 332 15.85 39.48 -3.18
C MET A 332 14.87 40.30 -3.97
#